data_80f71dee39b4dcd40ac1358a2c969627
#
_entry.id   80f71dee39b4dcd40ac1358a2c969627
#
_cell.length_a   1.000
_cell.length_b   1.000
_cell.length_c   1.000
_cell.angle_alpha   90.00
_cell.angle_beta   90.00
_cell.angle_gamma   90.00
#
_symmetry.space_group_name_H-M   'P 1'
#
loop_
_entity.id
_entity.type
_entity.pdbx_description
1 polymer ?
#
loop_
_entity_poly.entity_id
_entity_poly.type
_entity_poly.pdbx_seq_one_letter_code
_entity_poly.pdbx_strand_id
1 'polypeptide(L)'
;MPVSMNPYDPSVCEPNFWLSCLLINEDAMCRQVRSDNEALYISEPGKTCPTEILETLAKYNAEGRPIWKPMHMQPIYRSHPFITREGNGRGRSNAYIAGKGMDVGMDIFNRGLCLPSDIKMTAEEQDRVIEIIRSCLK
;
A
#
# COMPACT_ATOMS: atom_id res chain seq x y z
N MET A 1 11.38 -0.19 12.39
CA MET A 1 10.60 0.77 11.57
C MET A 1 9.12 0.45 11.74
N PRO A 2 8.23 1.42 11.69
CA PRO A 2 6.78 1.19 11.80
C PRO A 2 6.19 0.68 10.46
N VAL A 3 6.73 -0.40 9.97
CA VAL A 3 6.33 -1.04 8.71
C VAL A 3 6.36 -2.56 8.87
N SER A 4 5.56 -3.25 8.10
CA SER A 4 5.57 -4.72 7.98
C SER A 4 5.68 -5.13 6.52
N MET A 5 6.25 -6.30 6.29
CA MET A 5 6.23 -6.94 4.97
C MET A 5 4.97 -7.78 4.83
N ASN A 6 4.61 -8.12 3.59
CA ASN A 6 3.48 -9.01 3.35
C ASN A 6 3.63 -10.33 4.13
N PRO A 7 2.71 -10.61 5.06
CA PRO A 7 2.81 -11.80 5.90
C PRO A 7 2.42 -13.07 5.12
N TYR A 8 3.00 -14.19 5.50
CA TYR A 8 2.55 -15.52 5.08
C TYR A 8 2.75 -16.52 6.21
N ASP A 9 1.98 -17.58 6.19
CA ASP A 9 2.10 -18.68 7.14
C ASP A 9 2.78 -19.88 6.44
N PRO A 10 4.03 -20.20 6.77
CA PRO A 10 4.76 -21.29 6.12
C PRO A 10 4.17 -22.67 6.39
N SER A 11 3.25 -22.81 7.36
CA SER A 11 2.57 -24.09 7.63
C SER A 11 1.44 -24.40 6.64
N VAL A 12 0.94 -23.37 5.94
CA VAL A 12 -0.23 -23.49 5.04
C VAL A 12 0.03 -22.99 3.62
N CYS A 13 1.11 -22.24 3.39
CA CYS A 13 1.45 -21.74 2.06
C CYS A 13 2.96 -21.53 1.86
N GLU A 14 3.39 -21.67 0.62
CA GLU A 14 4.73 -21.34 0.15
C GLU A 14 4.61 -20.28 -0.95
N PRO A 15 4.92 -19.01 -0.66
CA PRO A 15 4.83 -17.94 -1.65
C PRO A 15 5.96 -18.06 -2.67
N ASN A 16 5.71 -17.62 -3.90
CA ASN A 16 6.72 -17.54 -4.95
C ASN A 16 7.62 -16.29 -4.85
N PHE A 17 7.39 -15.42 -3.85
CA PHE A 17 8.14 -14.18 -3.61
C PHE A 17 8.23 -13.25 -4.84
N TRP A 18 7.20 -13.25 -5.68
CA TRP A 18 7.16 -12.40 -6.88
C TRP A 18 7.37 -10.92 -6.56
N LEU A 19 6.71 -10.43 -5.51
CA LEU A 19 6.81 -9.03 -5.09
C LEU A 19 7.04 -8.92 -3.59
N SER A 20 7.92 -7.99 -3.23
CA SER A 20 8.11 -7.55 -1.85
C SER A 20 7.17 -6.37 -1.57
N CYS A 21 6.12 -6.61 -0.79
CA CYS A 21 5.15 -5.58 -0.44
C CYS A 21 5.39 -5.08 0.98
N LEU A 22 5.41 -3.76 1.14
CA LEU A 22 5.57 -3.09 2.42
C LEU A 22 4.25 -2.43 2.80
N LEU A 23 3.86 -2.57 4.06
CA LEU A 23 2.68 -1.94 4.65
C LEU A 23 3.13 -1.03 5.79
N ILE A 24 2.74 0.25 5.73
CA ILE A 24 3.03 1.24 6.77
C ILE A 24 2.01 1.04 7.91
N ASN A 25 2.45 1.08 9.16
CA ASN A 25 1.55 1.02 10.31
C ASN A 25 0.62 2.24 10.33
N GLU A 26 -0.60 2.08 10.80
CA GLU A 26 -1.61 3.16 10.80
C GLU A 26 -1.16 4.41 11.55
N ASP A 27 -0.52 4.24 12.69
CA ASP A 27 0.01 5.32 13.55
C ASP A 27 1.17 6.10 12.93
N ALA A 28 1.86 5.48 11.95
CA ALA A 28 2.95 6.09 11.20
C ALA A 28 2.52 6.67 9.84
N MET A 29 1.23 6.67 9.54
CA MET A 29 0.72 7.29 8.33
C MET A 29 0.60 8.80 8.48
N CYS A 30 1.19 9.55 7.54
CA CYS A 30 0.87 10.97 7.38
C CYS A 30 -0.46 11.14 6.64
N ARG A 31 -1.01 12.36 6.67
CA ARG A 31 -2.25 12.66 5.94
C ARG A 31 -2.02 12.58 4.44
N GLN A 32 -2.86 11.83 3.76
CA GLN A 32 -2.84 11.70 2.30
C GLN A 32 -4.25 11.73 1.71
N VAL A 33 -4.34 12.17 0.45
CA VAL A 33 -5.54 12.04 -0.40
C VAL A 33 -5.11 11.37 -1.68
N ARG A 34 -5.75 10.26 -2.00
CA ARG A 34 -5.52 9.51 -3.24
C ARG A 34 -6.79 9.52 -4.07
N SER A 35 -6.85 10.43 -5.03
CA SER A 35 -7.92 10.51 -6.03
C SER A 35 -7.59 9.65 -7.26
N ASP A 36 -8.44 9.68 -8.26
CA ASP A 36 -8.17 8.98 -9.53
C ASP A 36 -7.09 9.67 -10.37
N ASN A 37 -6.93 10.96 -10.20
CA ASN A 37 -6.06 11.80 -11.02
C ASN A 37 -4.84 12.31 -10.27
N GLU A 38 -4.88 12.29 -8.93
CA GLU A 38 -3.89 12.97 -8.12
C GLU A 38 -3.69 12.25 -6.78
N ALA A 39 -2.46 12.22 -6.31
CA ALA A 39 -2.12 11.80 -4.96
C ALA A 39 -1.39 12.94 -4.25
N LEU A 40 -1.98 13.43 -3.16
CA LEU A 40 -1.44 14.50 -2.33
C LEU A 40 -1.17 14.01 -0.93
N TYR A 41 -0.16 14.56 -0.29
CA TYR A 41 0.14 14.27 1.12
C TYR A 41 0.72 15.50 1.82
N ILE A 42 0.69 15.45 3.14
CA ILE A 42 1.31 16.46 4.00
C ILE A 42 2.38 15.74 4.81
N SER A 43 3.65 16.06 4.55
CA SER A 43 4.76 15.51 5.32
C SER A 43 4.64 15.86 6.80
N GLU A 44 4.81 14.88 7.66
CA GLU A 44 4.78 14.99 9.12
C GLU A 44 6.01 14.28 9.71
N PRO A 45 6.74 14.88 10.67
CA PRO A 45 7.89 14.22 11.28
C PRO A 45 7.54 12.83 11.87
N GLY A 46 8.34 11.83 11.55
CA GLY A 46 8.16 10.45 12.00
C GLY A 46 7.02 9.68 11.31
N LYS A 47 6.35 10.31 10.33
CA LYS A 47 5.27 9.70 9.55
C LYS A 47 5.55 9.78 8.07
N THR A 48 4.94 8.88 7.32
CA THR A 48 5.06 8.84 5.85
C THR A 48 3.80 8.24 5.22
N CYS A 49 3.77 8.17 3.90
CA CYS A 49 2.74 7.46 3.14
C CYS A 49 3.33 6.80 1.89
N PRO A 50 2.62 5.88 1.24
CA PRO A 50 3.09 5.25 0.01
C PRO A 50 3.51 6.24 -1.07
N THR A 51 2.79 7.34 -1.25
CA THR A 51 3.10 8.37 -2.24
C THR A 51 4.46 9.01 -1.97
N GLU A 52 4.71 9.45 -0.74
CA GLU A 52 5.99 10.06 -0.34
C GLU A 52 7.18 9.11 -0.55
N ILE A 53 7.02 7.85 -0.14
CA ILE A 53 8.08 6.84 -0.34
C ILE A 53 8.34 6.60 -1.82
N LEU A 54 7.31 6.45 -2.65
CA LEU A 54 7.45 6.21 -4.08
C LEU A 54 8.13 7.40 -4.78
N GLU A 55 7.74 8.62 -4.45
CA GLU A 55 8.38 9.84 -4.98
C GLU A 55 9.84 9.95 -4.54
N THR A 56 10.13 9.58 -3.29
CA THR A 56 11.51 9.60 -2.79
C THR A 56 12.37 8.54 -3.46
N LEU A 57 11.86 7.32 -3.62
CA LEU A 57 12.55 6.27 -4.38
C LEU A 57 12.86 6.75 -5.81
N ALA A 58 11.90 7.36 -6.48
CA ALA A 58 12.07 7.87 -7.85
C ALA A 58 13.19 8.93 -7.94
N LYS A 59 13.34 9.82 -6.95
CA LYS A 59 14.44 10.79 -6.88
C LYS A 59 15.82 10.14 -6.85
N TYR A 60 15.91 8.92 -6.35
CA TYR A 60 17.15 8.13 -6.29
C TYR A 60 17.25 7.06 -7.39
N ASN A 61 16.43 7.19 -8.44
CA ASN A 61 16.39 6.25 -9.56
C ASN A 61 16.06 4.81 -9.14
N ALA A 62 15.23 4.65 -8.11
CA ALA A 62 14.69 3.37 -7.68
C ALA A 62 13.19 3.33 -7.95
N GLU A 63 12.69 2.27 -8.57
CA GLU A 63 11.28 2.15 -8.94
C GLU A 63 10.52 1.27 -7.96
N GLY A 64 9.65 1.88 -7.17
CA GLY A 64 8.57 1.20 -6.44
C GLY A 64 7.25 1.33 -7.19
N ARG A 65 6.25 0.56 -6.78
CA ARG A 65 4.90 0.61 -7.36
C ARG A 65 3.85 0.71 -6.25
N PRO A 66 2.73 1.41 -6.48
CA PRO A 66 1.60 1.32 -5.55
C PRO A 66 1.02 -0.10 -5.56
N ILE A 67 0.44 -0.53 -4.46
CA ILE A 67 -0.42 -1.71 -4.45
C ILE A 67 -1.58 -1.48 -5.41
N TRP A 68 -2.08 -2.55 -6.02
CA TRP A 68 -3.22 -2.49 -6.95
C TRP A 68 -4.46 -1.92 -6.27
N LYS A 69 -5.05 -0.94 -6.94
CA LYS A 69 -6.32 -0.37 -6.50
C LYS A 69 -7.41 -1.44 -6.61
N PRO A 70 -8.12 -1.77 -5.52
CA PRO A 70 -9.19 -2.75 -5.54
C PRO A 70 -10.24 -2.46 -6.61
N MET A 71 -10.82 -3.51 -7.19
CA MET A 71 -11.78 -3.38 -8.30
C MET A 71 -12.98 -2.49 -7.96
N HIS A 72 -13.55 -2.63 -6.76
CA HIS A 72 -14.67 -1.81 -6.33
C HIS A 72 -14.33 -0.32 -6.16
N MET A 73 -13.05 0.03 -6.06
CA MET A 73 -12.57 1.42 -6.02
C MET A 73 -12.28 1.98 -7.42
N GLN A 74 -12.26 1.14 -8.46
CA GLN A 74 -12.06 1.60 -9.82
C GLN A 74 -13.26 2.43 -10.30
N PRO A 75 -13.07 3.53 -11.05
CA PRO A 75 -14.17 4.41 -11.47
C PRO A 75 -15.32 3.67 -12.16
N ILE A 76 -15.00 2.73 -13.03
CA ILE A 76 -15.97 1.94 -13.79
C ILE A 76 -16.84 1.04 -12.90
N TYR A 77 -16.35 0.61 -11.75
CA TYR A 77 -17.06 -0.33 -10.85
C TYR A 77 -17.67 0.33 -9.62
N ARG A 78 -17.49 1.62 -9.40
CA ARG A 78 -17.97 2.33 -8.21
C ARG A 78 -19.49 2.29 -8.03
N SER A 79 -20.22 2.17 -9.12
CA SER A 79 -21.70 2.08 -9.10
C SER A 79 -22.19 0.64 -8.93
N HIS A 80 -21.31 -0.35 -9.00
CA HIS A 80 -21.69 -1.75 -8.86
C HIS A 80 -21.84 -2.17 -7.40
N PRO A 81 -22.71 -3.15 -7.11
CA PRO A 81 -22.82 -3.69 -5.76
C PRO A 81 -21.52 -4.32 -5.30
N PHE A 82 -21.17 -4.09 -4.04
CA PHE A 82 -20.09 -4.76 -3.35
C PHE A 82 -20.70 -5.77 -2.36
N ILE A 83 -20.28 -7.03 -2.45
CA ILE A 83 -20.80 -8.12 -1.62
C ILE A 83 -19.76 -8.44 -0.55
N THR A 84 -20.18 -8.38 0.72
CA THR A 84 -19.33 -8.77 1.85
C THR A 84 -19.47 -10.25 2.19
N ARG A 85 -18.57 -10.75 3.03
CA ARG A 85 -18.62 -12.14 3.54
C ARG A 85 -19.92 -12.45 4.26
N GLU A 86 -20.50 -11.49 4.94
CA GLU A 86 -21.75 -11.62 5.70
C GLU A 86 -22.99 -11.74 4.78
N GLY A 87 -22.82 -11.55 3.49
CA GLY A 87 -23.86 -11.71 2.48
C GLY A 87 -24.98 -10.69 2.47
N ASN A 88 -25.08 -9.85 3.50
CA ASN A 88 -26.06 -8.78 3.66
C ASN A 88 -25.52 -7.40 3.26
N GLY A 89 -24.26 -7.35 2.94
CA GLY A 89 -23.54 -6.13 2.59
C GLY A 89 -23.59 -5.90 1.09
N ARG A 90 -24.71 -5.48 0.56
CA ARG A 90 -24.78 -4.89 -0.78
C ARG A 90 -24.65 -3.39 -0.65
N GLY A 91 -23.44 -2.91 -0.77
CA GLY A 91 -23.18 -1.50 -0.86
C GLY A 91 -23.01 -1.04 -2.30
N ARG A 92 -23.19 0.23 -2.51
CA ARG A 92 -22.77 0.93 -3.71
C ARG A 92 -21.60 1.82 -3.36
N SER A 93 -20.50 1.69 -4.09
CA SER A 93 -19.34 2.57 -4.00
C SER A 93 -18.58 2.58 -2.64
N ASN A 94 -17.60 3.43 -2.55
CA ASN A 94 -16.75 3.62 -1.37
C ASN A 94 -17.51 4.03 -0.10
N ALA A 95 -18.68 4.64 -0.23
CA ALA A 95 -19.51 5.03 0.92
C ALA A 95 -20.01 3.82 1.72
N TYR A 96 -20.06 2.67 1.11
CA TYR A 96 -20.48 1.43 1.73
C TYR A 96 -19.45 0.87 2.73
N ILE A 97 -18.20 1.09 2.46
CA ILE A 97 -17.08 0.55 3.21
C ILE A 97 -16.86 1.31 4.53
N ALA A 98 -17.45 2.49 4.66
CA ALA A 98 -17.55 3.22 5.92
C ALA A 98 -18.47 2.55 6.97
N GLY A 99 -19.17 1.47 6.61
CA GLY A 99 -19.89 0.62 7.55
C GLY A 99 -18.95 -0.20 8.46
N LYS A 100 -19.50 -0.89 9.41
CA LYS A 100 -18.80 -1.55 10.53
C LYS A 100 -17.76 -2.64 10.20
N GLY A 101 -17.35 -2.80 8.95
CA GLY A 101 -16.34 -3.75 8.54
C GLY A 101 -15.15 -3.06 7.88
N MET A 102 -13.93 -3.50 8.19
CA MET A 102 -12.74 -3.02 7.53
C MET A 102 -12.65 -3.61 6.12
N ASP A 103 -12.56 -2.76 5.10
CA ASP A 103 -12.17 -3.18 3.77
C ASP A 103 -10.66 -3.40 3.73
N VAL A 104 -10.27 -4.65 3.84
CA VAL A 104 -8.85 -5.06 3.85
C VAL A 104 -8.15 -4.65 2.55
N GLY A 105 -8.82 -4.76 1.41
CA GLY A 105 -8.24 -4.37 0.12
C GLY A 105 -7.97 -2.86 0.03
N MET A 106 -8.91 -2.04 0.50
CA MET A 106 -8.75 -0.60 0.56
C MET A 106 -7.66 -0.19 1.56
N ASP A 107 -7.61 -0.83 2.72
CA ASP A 107 -6.60 -0.57 3.73
C ASP A 107 -5.19 -0.85 3.21
N ILE A 108 -4.98 -2.03 2.63
CA ILE A 108 -3.69 -2.39 2.02
C ILE A 108 -3.33 -1.43 0.89
N PHE A 109 -4.27 -1.05 0.03
CA PHE A 109 -4.03 -0.07 -1.03
C PHE A 109 -3.60 1.28 -0.49
N ASN A 110 -4.22 1.75 0.60
CA ASN A 110 -3.94 3.07 1.17
C ASN A 110 -2.60 3.13 1.89
N ARG A 111 -2.17 2.06 2.55
CA ARG A 111 -0.95 2.01 3.37
C ARG A 111 0.21 1.23 2.75
N GLY A 112 -0.04 0.53 1.64
CA GLY A 112 0.92 -0.37 1.05
C GLY A 112 1.57 0.13 -0.23
N LEU A 113 2.76 -0.39 -0.49
CA LEU A 113 3.49 -0.25 -1.75
C LEU A 113 4.30 -1.51 -2.05
N CYS A 114 4.60 -1.70 -3.34
CA CYS A 114 5.53 -2.72 -3.80
C CYS A 114 6.92 -2.12 -3.93
N LEU A 115 7.90 -2.78 -3.35
CA LEU A 115 9.31 -2.42 -3.45
C LEU A 115 9.92 -2.96 -4.75
N PRO A 116 11.08 -2.43 -5.17
CA PRO A 116 11.90 -3.09 -6.19
C PRO A 116 12.15 -4.55 -5.80
N SER A 117 11.90 -5.48 -6.70
CA SER A 117 11.95 -6.93 -6.42
C SER A 117 12.62 -7.69 -7.56
N ASP A 118 13.66 -7.14 -8.17
CA ASP A 118 14.46 -7.83 -9.19
C ASP A 118 15.35 -8.90 -8.53
N ILE A 119 15.33 -10.12 -9.10
CA ILE A 119 16.18 -11.23 -8.64
C ILE A 119 17.69 -10.95 -8.85
N LYS A 120 18.05 -9.95 -9.64
CA LYS A 120 19.43 -9.53 -9.88
C LYS A 120 19.88 -8.41 -8.94
N MET A 121 18.99 -7.92 -8.07
CA MET A 121 19.32 -6.86 -7.11
C MET A 121 20.45 -7.33 -6.19
N THR A 122 21.48 -6.50 -6.08
CA THR A 122 22.59 -6.76 -5.15
C THR A 122 22.20 -6.37 -3.71
N ALA A 123 22.98 -6.83 -2.74
CA ALA A 123 22.78 -6.46 -1.35
C ALA A 123 22.93 -4.94 -1.14
N GLU A 124 23.88 -4.31 -1.83
CA GLU A 124 24.11 -2.86 -1.77
C GLU A 124 22.91 -2.07 -2.33
N GLU A 125 22.30 -2.54 -3.41
CA GLU A 125 21.10 -1.95 -3.99
C GLU A 125 19.90 -2.10 -3.04
N GLN A 126 19.77 -3.26 -2.40
CA GLN A 126 18.74 -3.51 -1.40
C GLN A 126 18.92 -2.59 -0.17
N ASP A 127 20.13 -2.48 0.35
CA ASP A 127 20.45 -1.61 1.49
C ASP A 127 20.16 -0.15 1.15
N ARG A 128 20.47 0.29 -0.07
CA ARG A 128 20.13 1.64 -0.54
C ARG A 128 18.62 1.90 -0.53
N VAL A 129 17.81 0.94 -1.00
CA VAL A 129 16.34 1.06 -0.94
C VAL A 129 15.87 1.17 0.52
N ILE A 130 16.42 0.36 1.41
CA ILE A 130 16.09 0.39 2.85
C ILE A 130 16.44 1.76 3.46
N GLU A 131 17.59 2.33 3.14
CA GLU A 131 18.01 3.64 3.64
C GLU A 131 17.10 4.77 3.14
N ILE A 132 16.70 4.74 1.88
CA ILE A 132 15.74 5.70 1.32
C ILE A 132 14.43 5.65 2.09
N ILE A 133 13.87 4.47 2.30
CA ILE A 133 12.61 4.30 3.04
C ILE A 133 12.76 4.80 4.49
N ARG A 134 13.88 4.48 5.14
CA ARG A 134 14.18 4.98 6.49
C ARG A 134 14.23 6.50 6.56
N SER A 135 14.70 7.15 5.51
CA SER A 135 14.76 8.62 5.46
C SER A 135 13.37 9.28 5.45
N CYS A 136 12.35 8.60 4.92
CA CYS A 136 10.97 9.08 4.93
C CYS A 136 10.28 8.98 6.30
N LEU A 137 10.90 8.31 7.27
CA LEU A 137 10.36 8.07 8.62
C LEU A 137 11.12 8.85 9.72
N LYS A 138 11.87 9.86 9.35
CA LYS A 138 12.66 10.71 10.28
C LYS A 138 11.92 11.94 10.74
#